data_2d771bd2cddcc3b7630caeca236fead2
#
_entry.id   2d771bd2cddcc3b7630caeca236fead2
#
_cell.length_a   1.000
_cell.length_b   1.000
_cell.length_c   1.000
_cell.angle_alpha   90.00
_cell.angle_beta   90.00
_cell.angle_gamma   90.00
#
_symmetry.space_group_name_H-M   'P 1'
#
loop_
_entity.id
_entity.type
_entity.pdbx_description
1 polymer ?
#
loop_
_entity_poly.entity_id
_entity_poly.type
_entity_poly.pdbx_seq_one_letter_code
_entity_poly.pdbx_strand_id
1 'polypeptide(L)'
;MKTRSFLIYALSALLYSCNLVDAQVVWLSTKNPDFTNCDREERRVMAFTGVTNTCPFDVYYEQSDVQYVIVEGDEEYFDRLHTVVSKGILEVSVESGRYRNVRLRVKVGCPEISHISMSGSGSIFCKTDIEADGELTIKVSGSGDIFADNISCDILESSVSGSGVIKVSYVEADKVNVSVAGSGDWDASQIESEDLNIVVSGSGDVEITKVDIDGTLNASVKGSGDIDVSGYASNVIARVGGSGDISGRLKYDNISKSRSGSGDIDW
;
A
#
# COMPACT_ATOMS: atom_id res chain seq x y z
N MET A 1 -32.02 36.30 -36.89
CA MET A 1 -32.92 35.13 -36.87
C MET A 1 -32.35 34.11 -35.92
N LYS A 2 -33.01 34.01 -34.80
CA LYS A 2 -33.07 32.94 -33.76
C LYS A 2 -31.84 32.08 -33.50
N THR A 3 -31.03 32.55 -32.59
CA THR A 3 -30.18 31.77 -31.67
C THR A 3 -31.02 30.80 -30.82
N ARG A 4 -30.67 29.52 -30.79
CA ARG A 4 -31.19 28.59 -29.83
C ARG A 4 -30.07 28.18 -28.88
N SER A 5 -30.17 28.72 -27.66
CA SER A 5 -29.48 28.32 -26.47
C SER A 5 -29.90 26.90 -26.10
N PHE A 6 -28.95 25.96 -25.96
CA PHE A 6 -29.21 24.67 -25.33
C PHE A 6 -28.78 24.75 -23.87
N LEU A 7 -29.76 24.86 -23.01
CA LEU A 7 -29.65 24.62 -21.59
C LEU A 7 -29.52 23.11 -21.38
N ILE A 8 -28.39 22.64 -20.90
CA ILE A 8 -28.24 21.26 -20.45
C ILE A 8 -28.64 21.23 -18.98
N TYR A 9 -29.82 20.68 -18.72
CA TYR A 9 -30.25 20.30 -17.38
C TYR A 9 -29.46 19.05 -16.96
N ALA A 10 -28.63 19.18 -15.91
CA ALA A 10 -28.10 18.06 -15.19
C ALA A 10 -29.24 17.41 -14.37
N LEU A 11 -29.80 16.33 -14.90
CA LEU A 11 -30.76 15.51 -14.18
C LEU A 11 -29.97 14.47 -13.37
N SER A 12 -29.92 14.67 -12.06
CA SER A 12 -29.45 13.70 -11.09
C SER A 12 -30.38 12.48 -11.09
N ALA A 13 -30.00 11.44 -11.79
CA ALA A 13 -30.62 10.13 -11.67
C ALA A 13 -29.77 9.27 -10.73
N LEU A 14 -30.22 9.13 -9.49
CA LEU A 14 -29.85 8.03 -8.61
C LEU A 14 -30.31 6.72 -9.26
N LEU A 15 -29.43 6.05 -9.91
CA LEU A 15 -29.62 4.65 -10.26
C LEU A 15 -28.65 3.81 -9.41
N TYR A 16 -29.23 3.15 -8.44
CA TYR A 16 -28.67 1.95 -7.83
C TYR A 16 -28.47 0.92 -8.96
N SER A 17 -27.28 0.85 -9.50
CA SER A 17 -26.79 -0.29 -10.22
C SER A 17 -25.49 -0.70 -9.57
N CYS A 18 -25.51 -1.88 -9.00
CA CYS A 18 -24.34 -2.64 -8.61
C CYS A 18 -23.49 -2.86 -9.87
N ASN A 19 -22.55 -1.97 -10.13
CA ASN A 19 -21.51 -2.11 -11.14
C ASN A 19 -20.19 -1.96 -10.44
N LEU A 20 -19.34 -2.96 -10.65
CA LEU A 20 -17.92 -2.94 -10.34
C LEU A 20 -17.37 -1.53 -10.56
N VAL A 21 -17.10 -0.85 -9.49
CA VAL A 21 -16.33 0.37 -9.52
C VAL A 21 -14.91 -0.09 -9.76
N ASP A 22 -14.34 0.26 -10.92
CA ASP A 22 -12.91 0.32 -11.07
C ASP A 22 -12.36 0.95 -9.80
N ALA A 23 -11.61 0.17 -9.03
CA ALA A 23 -10.98 0.63 -7.81
C ALA A 23 -9.78 1.51 -8.17
N GLN A 24 -10.05 2.66 -8.77
CA GLN A 24 -9.10 3.76 -8.71
C GLN A 24 -8.94 4.07 -7.24
N VAL A 25 -7.72 3.95 -6.76
CA VAL A 25 -7.34 4.39 -5.42
C VAL A 25 -7.72 5.87 -5.30
N VAL A 26 -8.91 6.13 -4.79
CA VAL A 26 -9.38 7.49 -4.53
C VAL A 26 -8.71 7.93 -3.24
N TRP A 27 -7.66 8.70 -3.38
CA TRP A 27 -6.97 9.38 -2.30
C TRP A 27 -7.93 10.35 -1.61
N LEU A 28 -8.71 9.86 -0.66
CA LEU A 28 -9.52 10.71 0.19
C LEU A 28 -8.68 11.25 1.36
N SER A 29 -7.68 12.06 1.00
CA SER A 29 -7.11 12.99 1.97
C SER A 29 -8.12 14.12 2.17
N THR A 30 -8.78 14.16 3.30
CA THR A 30 -9.78 15.19 3.64
C THR A 30 -9.17 16.57 3.92
N LYS A 31 -7.87 16.75 3.77
CA LYS A 31 -7.14 18.03 3.71
C LYS A 31 -5.80 17.82 3.02
N ASN A 32 -5.76 17.94 1.71
CA ASN A 32 -4.50 18.19 1.04
C ASN A 32 -4.09 19.63 1.38
N PRO A 33 -3.05 19.87 2.18
CA PRO A 33 -2.53 21.23 2.35
C PRO A 33 -2.09 21.75 0.99
N ASP A 34 -2.44 23.01 0.70
CA ASP A 34 -2.02 23.65 -0.56
C ASP A 34 -0.50 23.89 -0.54
N PHE A 35 0.21 23.21 -1.44
CA PHE A 35 1.65 23.36 -1.65
C PHE A 35 1.99 24.19 -2.89
N THR A 36 1.03 24.91 -3.48
CA THR A 36 1.21 25.65 -4.74
C THR A 36 2.26 26.77 -4.62
N ASN A 37 2.36 27.41 -3.46
CA ASN A 37 3.30 28.51 -3.16
C ASN A 37 4.05 28.24 -1.85
N CYS A 38 4.57 27.05 -1.67
CA CYS A 38 5.39 26.72 -0.50
C CYS A 38 6.89 26.85 -0.80
N ASP A 39 7.68 26.97 0.23
CA ASP A 39 9.13 26.92 0.13
C ASP A 39 9.57 25.51 -0.26
N ARG A 40 10.78 25.45 -0.86
CA ARG A 40 11.33 24.20 -1.40
C ARG A 40 12.83 24.17 -1.20
N GLU A 41 13.33 23.03 -0.71
CA GLU A 41 14.75 22.77 -0.55
C GLU A 41 15.11 21.38 -1.10
N GLU A 42 16.12 21.35 -1.95
CA GLU A 42 16.71 20.12 -2.45
C GLU A 42 17.81 19.63 -1.49
N ARG A 43 17.70 18.38 -1.05
CA ARG A 43 18.66 17.75 -0.14
C ARG A 43 19.66 16.91 -0.91
N ARG A 44 20.96 17.16 -0.67
CA ARG A 44 22.03 16.33 -1.22
C ARG A 44 22.27 15.16 -0.29
N VAL A 45 21.97 13.96 -0.77
CA VAL A 45 22.13 12.70 -0.04
C VAL A 45 22.97 11.71 -0.84
N MET A 46 23.49 10.67 -0.19
CA MET A 46 24.15 9.55 -0.86
C MET A 46 23.13 8.76 -1.71
N ALA A 47 23.61 7.90 -2.59
CA ALA A 47 22.76 6.98 -3.36
C ALA A 47 22.00 6.04 -2.41
N PHE A 48 20.74 5.77 -2.76
CA PHE A 48 19.87 4.87 -1.99
C PHE A 48 18.96 4.09 -2.95
N THR A 49 18.55 2.91 -2.50
CA THR A 49 17.56 2.03 -3.13
C THR A 49 16.45 1.67 -2.15
N GLY A 50 16.33 2.38 -1.05
CA GLY A 50 15.28 2.19 -0.07
C GLY A 50 14.85 3.51 0.57
N VAL A 51 13.58 3.59 0.98
CA VAL A 51 12.96 4.74 1.64
C VAL A 51 12.23 4.30 2.90
N THR A 52 12.54 4.95 4.02
CA THR A 52 11.85 4.76 5.29
C THR A 52 11.30 6.10 5.78
N ASN A 53 10.02 6.17 6.05
CA ASN A 53 9.38 7.32 6.67
C ASN A 53 9.07 7.03 8.15
N THR A 54 9.71 7.75 9.05
CA THR A 54 9.50 7.64 10.51
C THR A 54 8.75 8.83 11.09
N CYS A 55 8.40 9.82 10.25
CA CYS A 55 7.79 11.07 10.69
C CYS A 55 6.27 11.11 10.44
N PRO A 56 5.57 12.14 10.98
CA PRO A 56 4.13 12.33 10.74
C PRO A 56 3.79 13.03 9.42
N PHE A 57 4.78 13.35 8.61
CA PHE A 57 4.60 14.02 7.33
C PHE A 57 4.63 13.01 6.18
N ASP A 58 4.01 13.39 5.06
CA ASP A 58 3.89 12.50 3.91
C ASP A 58 5.17 12.49 3.06
N VAL A 59 5.48 11.32 2.54
CA VAL A 59 6.54 11.11 1.54
C VAL A 59 5.89 10.72 0.21
N TYR A 60 6.27 11.42 -0.85
CA TYR A 60 5.85 11.14 -2.22
C TYR A 60 7.03 10.53 -2.96
N TYR A 61 6.95 9.24 -3.23
CA TYR A 61 7.96 8.49 -3.95
C TYR A 61 7.62 8.42 -5.45
N GLU A 62 8.61 8.61 -6.29
CA GLU A 62 8.54 8.41 -7.74
C GLU A 62 9.72 7.57 -8.19
N GLN A 63 9.50 6.50 -8.95
CA GLN A 63 10.60 5.85 -9.68
C GLN A 63 11.03 6.78 -10.81
N SER A 64 12.29 7.17 -10.82
CA SER A 64 12.80 8.24 -11.67
C SER A 64 14.25 7.97 -12.05
N ASP A 65 14.62 8.20 -13.31
CA ASP A 65 16.00 8.05 -13.81
C ASP A 65 17.03 8.87 -13.03
N VAL A 66 16.57 9.91 -12.33
CA VAL A 66 17.45 10.81 -11.55
C VAL A 66 17.05 10.75 -10.08
N GLN A 67 18.03 10.46 -9.22
CA GLN A 67 17.84 10.52 -7.78
C GLN A 67 17.67 11.96 -7.30
N TYR A 68 16.64 12.20 -6.49
CA TYR A 68 16.43 13.47 -5.81
C TYR A 68 15.73 13.29 -4.46
N VAL A 69 15.91 14.27 -3.58
CA VAL A 69 15.17 14.42 -2.33
C VAL A 69 14.84 15.90 -2.18
N ILE A 70 13.55 16.22 -2.10
CA ILE A 70 13.05 17.59 -2.03
C ILE A 70 12.11 17.72 -0.85
N VAL A 71 12.39 18.65 0.03
CA VAL A 71 11.49 19.08 1.12
C VAL A 71 10.66 20.26 0.63
N GLU A 72 9.35 20.19 0.83
CA GLU A 72 8.42 21.27 0.47
C GLU A 72 7.53 21.60 1.68
N GLY A 73 7.25 22.88 1.89
CA GLY A 73 6.33 23.33 2.94
C GLY A 73 6.77 24.60 3.66
N ASP A 74 6.59 24.61 4.97
CA ASP A 74 6.92 25.75 5.83
C ASP A 74 8.41 25.74 6.18
N GLU A 75 9.18 26.66 5.59
CA GLU A 75 10.66 26.73 5.64
C GLU A 75 11.22 26.70 7.09
N GLU A 76 10.52 27.30 8.02
CA GLU A 76 10.94 27.35 9.43
C GLU A 76 11.11 25.96 10.09
N TYR A 77 10.58 24.91 9.48
CA TYR A 77 10.69 23.51 9.94
C TYR A 77 11.68 22.66 9.14
N PHE A 78 12.30 23.19 8.08
CA PHE A 78 13.20 22.41 7.23
C PHE A 78 14.42 21.88 7.98
N ASP A 79 15.00 22.68 8.89
CA ASP A 79 16.15 22.26 9.70
C ASP A 79 15.82 21.14 10.69
N ARG A 80 14.53 20.95 11.01
CA ARG A 80 14.06 19.88 11.91
C ARG A 80 13.74 18.58 11.19
N LEU A 81 13.58 18.64 9.88
CA LEU A 81 13.34 17.45 9.04
C LEU A 81 14.69 16.92 8.55
N HIS A 82 14.99 15.69 8.89
CA HIS A 82 16.22 15.02 8.54
C HIS A 82 15.99 14.02 7.41
N THR A 83 16.91 14.01 6.46
CA THR A 83 16.96 13.08 5.32
C THR A 83 18.36 12.48 5.29
N VAL A 84 18.51 11.30 5.89
CA VAL A 84 19.80 10.64 6.08
C VAL A 84 19.82 9.29 5.39
N VAL A 85 20.86 9.03 4.58
CA VAL A 85 21.04 7.71 3.98
C VAL A 85 21.99 6.88 4.83
N SER A 86 21.52 5.70 5.22
CA SER A 86 22.29 4.68 5.92
C SER A 86 22.08 3.32 5.30
N LYS A 87 23.15 2.64 4.93
CA LYS A 87 23.11 1.31 4.29
C LYS A 87 22.22 1.26 3.03
N GLY A 88 22.23 2.32 2.25
CA GLY A 88 21.41 2.40 1.03
C GLY A 88 19.92 2.70 1.26
N ILE A 89 19.51 3.02 2.49
CA ILE A 89 18.13 3.40 2.82
C ILE A 89 18.10 4.87 3.22
N LEU A 90 17.27 5.66 2.54
CA LEU A 90 16.95 7.03 2.90
C LEU A 90 15.94 7.00 4.07
N GLU A 91 16.34 7.47 5.23
CA GLU A 91 15.45 7.71 6.36
C GLU A 91 14.97 9.16 6.34
N VAL A 92 13.65 9.34 6.33
CA VAL A 92 12.97 10.61 6.53
C VAL A 92 12.45 10.65 7.97
N SER A 93 12.99 11.55 8.77
CA SER A 93 12.67 11.69 10.19
C SER A 93 12.51 13.16 10.58
N VAL A 94 11.92 13.42 11.74
CA VAL A 94 11.78 14.78 12.27
C VAL A 94 12.15 14.81 13.75
N GLU A 95 12.74 15.91 14.19
CA GLU A 95 13.04 16.14 15.60
C GLU A 95 11.78 16.04 16.48
N SER A 96 11.95 15.57 17.71
CA SER A 96 10.85 15.52 18.67
C SER A 96 10.28 16.92 18.93
N GLY A 97 8.96 17.06 18.83
CA GLY A 97 8.31 18.37 18.98
C GLY A 97 6.81 18.32 18.79
N ARG A 98 6.17 19.49 18.84
CA ARG A 98 4.76 19.67 18.49
C ARG A 98 4.65 20.32 17.11
N TYR A 99 4.04 19.60 16.19
CA TYR A 99 3.81 20.03 14.82
C TYR A 99 2.30 20.21 14.61
N ARG A 100 1.80 21.43 14.85
CA ARG A 100 0.38 21.77 14.64
C ARG A 100 0.24 22.68 13.44
N ASN A 101 -0.62 22.30 12.49
CA ASN A 101 -0.86 23.05 11.26
C ASN A 101 0.41 23.30 10.43
N VAL A 102 1.43 22.45 10.60
CA VAL A 102 2.68 22.50 9.83
C VAL A 102 2.45 21.80 8.49
N ARG A 103 2.81 22.47 7.41
CA ARG A 103 2.81 21.91 6.06
C ARG A 103 4.22 21.48 5.73
N LEU A 104 4.44 20.18 5.73
CA LEU A 104 5.68 19.57 5.26
C LEU A 104 5.35 18.32 4.45
N ARG A 105 6.12 18.12 3.39
CA ARG A 105 6.18 16.85 2.65
C ARG A 105 7.57 16.65 2.08
N VAL A 106 7.90 15.40 1.79
CA VAL A 106 9.14 15.06 1.12
C VAL A 106 8.82 14.38 -0.21
N LYS A 107 9.42 14.86 -1.29
CA LYS A 107 9.42 14.20 -2.58
C LYS A 107 10.73 13.47 -2.77
N VAL A 108 10.65 12.21 -3.15
CA VAL A 108 11.80 11.33 -3.30
C VAL A 108 11.74 10.65 -4.64
N GLY A 109 12.84 10.69 -5.38
CA GLY A 109 13.00 9.94 -6.62
C GLY A 109 14.27 9.10 -6.60
N CYS A 110 14.22 7.88 -7.12
CA CYS A 110 15.40 7.06 -7.40
C CYS A 110 15.12 6.07 -8.54
N PRO A 111 16.16 5.62 -9.28
CA PRO A 111 15.98 4.70 -10.40
C PRO A 111 15.59 3.29 -9.97
N GLU A 112 16.16 2.83 -8.88
CA GLU A 112 15.96 1.49 -8.35
C GLU A 112 15.42 1.55 -6.93
N ILE A 113 14.44 0.71 -6.62
CA ILE A 113 13.87 0.60 -5.28
C ILE A 113 13.75 -0.87 -4.87
N SER A 114 14.21 -1.19 -3.69
CA SER A 114 14.11 -2.53 -3.09
C SER A 114 13.45 -2.51 -1.71
N HIS A 115 13.25 -1.31 -1.13
CA HIS A 115 12.70 -1.20 0.22
C HIS A 115 11.87 0.07 0.40
N ILE A 116 10.61 -0.09 0.83
CA ILE A 116 9.71 1.01 1.22
C ILE A 116 9.15 0.70 2.60
N SER A 117 9.35 1.58 3.57
CA SER A 117 8.90 1.35 4.94
C SER A 117 8.26 2.56 5.58
N MET A 118 7.13 2.36 6.24
CA MET A 118 6.41 3.35 7.04
C MET A 118 6.41 2.95 8.51
N SER A 119 7.11 3.73 9.34
CA SER A 119 7.20 3.48 10.79
C SER A 119 6.59 4.60 11.62
N GLY A 120 6.31 5.75 10.99
CA GLY A 120 5.67 6.91 11.61
C GLY A 120 4.14 6.88 11.53
N SER A 121 3.53 8.06 11.46
CA SER A 121 2.09 8.27 11.31
C SER A 121 1.71 9.15 10.10
N GLY A 122 2.68 9.55 9.29
CA GLY A 122 2.45 10.09 7.95
C GLY A 122 2.16 8.97 6.95
N SER A 123 2.16 9.27 5.66
CA SER A 123 1.97 8.25 4.63
C SER A 123 3.10 8.25 3.61
N ILE A 124 3.25 7.12 2.89
CA ILE A 124 4.07 7.06 1.68
C ILE A 124 3.15 6.86 0.50
N PHE A 125 3.25 7.76 -0.48
CA PHE A 125 2.50 7.71 -1.73
C PHE A 125 3.44 7.41 -2.88
N CYS A 126 3.36 6.23 -3.46
CA CYS A 126 4.06 5.90 -4.70
C CYS A 126 3.29 6.51 -5.86
N LYS A 127 3.90 7.44 -6.57
CA LYS A 127 3.25 8.29 -7.59
C LYS A 127 3.44 7.75 -9.01
N THR A 128 4.30 6.78 -9.17
CA THR A 128 4.56 6.05 -10.41
C THR A 128 4.41 4.56 -10.13
N ASP A 129 4.30 3.78 -11.17
CA ASP A 129 4.46 2.34 -11.09
C ASP A 129 5.83 2.00 -10.49
N ILE A 130 5.93 0.87 -9.81
CA ILE A 130 7.16 0.36 -9.20
C ILE A 130 7.61 -0.86 -10.00
N GLU A 131 8.77 -0.74 -10.61
CA GLU A 131 9.46 -1.85 -11.25
C GLU A 131 10.74 -2.14 -10.45
N ALA A 132 10.84 -3.31 -9.84
CA ALA A 132 12.00 -3.68 -9.04
C ALA A 132 12.63 -4.97 -9.60
N ASP A 133 13.94 -4.92 -9.84
CA ASP A 133 14.69 -6.11 -10.18
C ASP A 133 14.94 -6.95 -8.90
N GLY A 134 14.34 -8.15 -8.85
CA GLY A 134 14.48 -9.06 -7.72
C GLY A 134 13.46 -8.85 -6.61
N GLU A 135 13.90 -8.72 -5.36
CA GLU A 135 13.02 -8.61 -4.19
C GLU A 135 12.67 -7.16 -3.87
N LEU A 136 11.37 -6.89 -3.74
CA LEU A 136 10.84 -5.65 -3.18
C LEU A 136 10.23 -5.90 -1.80
N THR A 137 10.69 -5.15 -0.81
CA THR A 137 10.14 -5.16 0.55
C THR A 137 9.27 -3.93 0.80
N ILE A 138 8.01 -4.12 1.21
CA ILE A 138 7.09 -3.05 1.62
C ILE A 138 6.59 -3.29 3.04
N LYS A 139 6.84 -2.36 3.98
CA LYS A 139 6.52 -2.56 5.40
C LYS A 139 5.81 -1.38 6.04
N VAL A 140 4.78 -1.68 6.83
CA VAL A 140 4.15 -0.74 7.76
C VAL A 140 4.31 -1.28 9.19
N SER A 141 4.98 -0.52 10.03
CA SER A 141 5.13 -0.83 11.46
C SER A 141 4.55 0.23 12.39
N GLY A 142 4.22 1.40 11.85
CA GLY A 142 3.57 2.52 12.53
C GLY A 142 2.05 2.52 12.40
N SER A 143 1.49 3.73 12.39
CA SER A 143 0.07 3.99 12.17
C SER A 143 -0.18 4.75 10.86
N GLY A 144 0.85 4.99 10.10
CA GLY A 144 0.77 5.60 8.77
C GLY A 144 0.62 4.54 7.69
N ASP A 145 0.34 4.98 6.47
CA ASP A 145 -0.07 4.11 5.38
C ASP A 145 0.93 4.12 4.22
N ILE A 146 0.90 3.07 3.41
CA ILE A 146 1.60 3.01 2.12
C ILE A 146 0.59 2.75 1.03
N PHE A 147 0.69 3.54 -0.03
CA PHE A 147 -0.18 3.47 -1.19
C PHE A 147 0.65 3.34 -2.47
N ALA A 148 0.36 2.33 -3.27
CA ALA A 148 0.99 2.11 -4.56
C ALA A 148 -0.07 1.71 -5.61
N ASP A 149 0.16 2.08 -6.87
CA ASP A 149 -0.71 1.65 -7.95
C ASP A 149 -0.24 0.29 -8.49
N ASN A 150 0.76 0.24 -9.34
CA ASN A 150 1.25 -0.99 -9.93
C ASN A 150 2.64 -1.36 -9.38
N ILE A 151 2.83 -2.63 -9.10
CA ILE A 151 4.09 -3.21 -8.64
C ILE A 151 4.43 -4.40 -9.54
N SER A 152 5.62 -4.38 -10.12
CA SER A 152 6.22 -5.50 -10.85
C SER A 152 7.58 -5.84 -10.25
N CYS A 153 7.79 -7.10 -9.82
CA CYS A 153 9.05 -7.57 -9.23
C CYS A 153 9.13 -9.10 -9.28
N ASP A 154 10.30 -9.69 -8.98
CA ASP A 154 10.38 -11.15 -8.86
C ASP A 154 9.71 -11.62 -7.57
N ILE A 155 9.99 -10.96 -6.44
CA ILE A 155 9.43 -11.31 -5.12
C ILE A 155 8.95 -10.07 -4.41
N LEU A 156 7.67 -10.07 -4.00
CA LEU A 156 7.12 -9.05 -3.10
C LEU A 156 7.05 -9.59 -1.65
N GLU A 157 7.81 -8.95 -0.74
CA GLU A 157 7.72 -9.16 0.70
C GLU A 157 6.95 -8.00 1.34
N SER A 158 5.70 -8.20 1.71
CA SER A 158 4.85 -7.14 2.24
C SER A 158 4.34 -7.46 3.63
N SER A 159 4.45 -6.50 4.57
CA SER A 159 4.04 -6.75 5.95
C SER A 159 3.47 -5.54 6.67
N VAL A 160 2.40 -5.77 7.44
CA VAL A 160 1.80 -4.82 8.37
C VAL A 160 1.93 -5.37 9.79
N SER A 161 2.68 -4.66 10.64
CA SER A 161 2.82 -5.02 12.07
C SER A 161 2.27 -3.95 13.01
N GLY A 162 1.91 -2.78 12.49
CA GLY A 162 1.30 -1.66 13.19
C GLY A 162 -0.22 -1.64 13.08
N SER A 163 -0.76 -0.42 12.95
CA SER A 163 -2.19 -0.13 12.78
C SER A 163 -2.49 0.63 11.48
N GLY A 164 -1.48 0.86 10.66
CA GLY A 164 -1.64 1.49 9.35
C GLY A 164 -1.97 0.46 8.27
N VAL A 165 -2.13 0.93 7.04
CA VAL A 165 -2.59 0.13 5.90
C VAL A 165 -1.54 0.10 4.80
N ILE A 166 -1.41 -1.04 4.12
CA ILE A 166 -0.79 -1.12 2.80
C ILE A 166 -1.89 -1.32 1.78
N LYS A 167 -1.96 -0.45 0.79
CA LYS A 167 -2.93 -0.53 -0.28
C LYS A 167 -2.25 -0.49 -1.65
N VAL A 168 -2.50 -1.53 -2.46
CA VAL A 168 -1.93 -1.68 -3.80
C VAL A 168 -3.05 -1.91 -4.80
N SER A 169 -2.97 -1.31 -5.99
CA SER A 169 -3.96 -1.58 -7.04
C SER A 169 -3.66 -2.88 -7.77
N TYR A 170 -2.41 -3.09 -8.21
CA TYR A 170 -2.02 -4.27 -8.98
C TYR A 170 -0.61 -4.75 -8.59
N VAL A 171 -0.46 -6.06 -8.48
CA VAL A 171 0.83 -6.73 -8.25
C VAL A 171 1.03 -7.80 -9.30
N GLU A 172 2.19 -7.78 -9.97
CA GLU A 172 2.70 -8.83 -10.83
C GLU A 172 4.07 -9.28 -10.28
N ALA A 173 4.17 -10.53 -9.85
CA ALA A 173 5.40 -11.08 -9.29
C ALA A 173 5.44 -12.60 -9.40
N ASP A 174 6.63 -13.21 -9.46
CA ASP A 174 6.73 -14.68 -9.37
C ASP A 174 6.21 -15.15 -8.00
N LYS A 175 6.51 -14.41 -6.94
CA LYS A 175 6.09 -14.75 -5.59
C LYS A 175 5.65 -13.54 -4.78
N VAL A 176 4.51 -13.67 -4.10
CA VAL A 176 3.99 -12.65 -3.19
C VAL A 176 3.85 -13.22 -1.78
N ASN A 177 4.47 -12.57 -0.79
CA ASN A 177 4.33 -12.88 0.62
C ASN A 177 3.70 -11.71 1.37
N VAL A 178 2.53 -11.93 1.95
CA VAL A 178 1.78 -10.95 2.74
C VAL A 178 1.66 -11.41 4.18
N SER A 179 2.02 -10.54 5.13
CA SER A 179 1.93 -10.83 6.55
C SER A 179 1.28 -9.69 7.32
N VAL A 180 0.19 -9.95 8.02
CA VAL A 180 -0.47 -9.02 8.94
C VAL A 180 -0.37 -9.55 10.36
N ALA A 181 0.42 -8.84 11.20
CA ALA A 181 0.66 -9.21 12.60
C ALA A 181 0.07 -8.22 13.61
N GLY A 182 -0.29 -7.02 13.14
CA GLY A 182 -0.90 -5.93 13.93
C GLY A 182 -2.41 -5.91 13.88
N SER A 183 -2.95 -4.69 13.89
CA SER A 183 -4.37 -4.37 13.74
C SER A 183 -4.63 -3.50 12.50
N GLY A 184 -3.64 -3.30 11.70
CA GLY A 184 -3.75 -2.63 10.39
C GLY A 184 -3.98 -3.66 9.29
N ASP A 185 -4.33 -3.19 8.10
CA ASP A 185 -4.84 -4.02 7.03
C ASP A 185 -3.90 -4.05 5.82
N TRP A 186 -4.11 -5.04 4.97
CA TRP A 186 -3.42 -5.15 3.69
C TRP A 186 -4.42 -5.41 2.56
N ASP A 187 -4.51 -4.46 1.62
CA ASP A 187 -5.50 -4.48 0.54
C ASP A 187 -4.82 -4.53 -0.83
N ALA A 188 -5.34 -5.38 -1.73
CA ALA A 188 -5.01 -5.30 -3.16
C ALA A 188 -6.26 -5.46 -4.04
N SER A 189 -6.27 -4.73 -5.17
CA SER A 189 -7.34 -4.93 -6.15
C SER A 189 -7.09 -6.16 -7.00
N GLN A 190 -5.84 -6.40 -7.43
CA GLN A 190 -5.47 -7.57 -8.25
C GLN A 190 -4.05 -8.04 -7.97
N ILE A 191 -3.86 -9.36 -7.94
CA ILE A 191 -2.55 -10.01 -7.88
C ILE A 191 -2.47 -11.08 -8.97
N GLU A 192 -1.39 -11.06 -9.75
CA GLU A 192 -1.00 -12.11 -10.67
C GLU A 192 0.38 -12.65 -10.23
N SER A 193 0.45 -13.93 -9.88
CA SER A 193 1.72 -14.55 -9.44
C SER A 193 1.72 -16.07 -9.61
N GLU A 194 2.93 -16.68 -9.58
CA GLU A 194 3.03 -18.13 -9.48
C GLU A 194 2.59 -18.58 -8.07
N ASP A 195 3.15 -17.98 -7.01
CA ASP A 195 2.81 -18.32 -5.63
C ASP A 195 2.38 -17.10 -4.81
N LEU A 196 1.30 -17.27 -4.01
CA LEU A 196 0.83 -16.28 -3.05
C LEU A 196 0.73 -16.87 -1.64
N ASN A 197 1.45 -16.28 -0.69
CA ASN A 197 1.40 -16.67 0.72
C ASN A 197 0.80 -15.53 1.55
N ILE A 198 -0.25 -15.81 2.31
CA ILE A 198 -0.94 -14.86 3.18
C ILE A 198 -0.96 -15.40 4.61
N VAL A 199 -0.47 -14.62 5.56
CA VAL A 199 -0.50 -14.97 6.99
C VAL A 199 -1.08 -13.81 7.80
N VAL A 200 -2.22 -14.04 8.44
CA VAL A 200 -2.81 -13.14 9.43
C VAL A 200 -2.63 -13.72 10.82
N SER A 201 -1.84 -13.07 11.66
CA SER A 201 -1.58 -13.47 13.05
C SER A 201 -2.08 -12.46 14.07
N GLY A 202 -2.50 -11.28 13.62
CA GLY A 202 -3.08 -10.19 14.41
C GLY A 202 -4.61 -10.16 14.39
N SER A 203 -5.13 -8.93 14.39
CA SER A 203 -6.56 -8.61 14.31
C SER A 203 -6.89 -7.73 13.09
N GLY A 204 -5.91 -7.42 12.28
CA GLY A 204 -6.09 -6.74 11.00
C GLY A 204 -6.37 -7.75 9.89
N ASP A 205 -6.86 -7.27 8.76
CA ASP A 205 -7.40 -8.10 7.69
C ASP A 205 -6.54 -8.06 6.42
N VAL A 206 -6.76 -9.03 5.56
CA VAL A 206 -6.23 -9.05 4.18
C VAL A 206 -7.40 -9.16 3.21
N GLU A 207 -7.55 -8.16 2.34
CA GLU A 207 -8.57 -8.16 1.28
C GLU A 207 -7.92 -8.12 -0.11
N ILE A 208 -8.24 -9.12 -0.96
CA ILE A 208 -7.78 -9.16 -2.35
C ILE A 208 -8.97 -9.41 -3.26
N THR A 209 -9.34 -8.38 -4.02
CA THR A 209 -10.54 -8.42 -4.85
C THR A 209 -10.43 -9.44 -5.99
N LYS A 210 -9.22 -9.62 -6.56
CA LYS A 210 -8.98 -10.58 -7.62
C LYS A 210 -7.57 -11.16 -7.56
N VAL A 211 -7.46 -12.49 -7.59
CA VAL A 211 -6.18 -13.19 -7.79
C VAL A 211 -6.21 -14.04 -9.06
N ASP A 212 -5.03 -14.20 -9.67
CA ASP A 212 -4.75 -15.19 -10.70
C ASP A 212 -3.42 -15.87 -10.35
N ILE A 213 -3.51 -17.09 -9.77
CA ILE A 213 -2.37 -17.80 -9.20
C ILE A 213 -2.16 -19.13 -9.92
N ASP A 214 -1.10 -19.18 -10.71
CA ASP A 214 -0.77 -20.35 -11.53
C ASP A 214 -0.30 -21.56 -10.69
N GLY A 215 0.33 -21.30 -9.55
CA GLY A 215 0.86 -22.30 -8.61
C GLY A 215 0.01 -22.45 -7.35
N THR A 216 0.50 -21.97 -6.21
CA THR A 216 -0.12 -22.22 -4.91
C THR A 216 -0.50 -20.94 -4.16
N LEU A 217 -1.78 -20.85 -3.77
CA LEU A 217 -2.26 -19.92 -2.77
C LEU A 217 -2.23 -20.60 -1.37
N ASN A 218 -1.38 -20.11 -0.49
CA ASN A 218 -1.38 -20.46 0.93
C ASN A 218 -2.01 -19.36 1.76
N ALA A 219 -3.13 -19.60 2.41
CA ALA A 219 -3.79 -18.67 3.32
C ALA A 219 -3.85 -19.23 4.74
N SER A 220 -3.38 -18.45 5.71
CA SER A 220 -3.31 -18.90 7.12
C SER A 220 -3.75 -17.82 8.08
N VAL A 221 -4.83 -18.06 8.82
CA VAL A 221 -5.31 -17.23 9.92
C VAL A 221 -4.93 -17.89 11.25
N LYS A 222 -4.14 -17.20 12.06
CA LYS A 222 -3.73 -17.60 13.41
C LYS A 222 -4.28 -16.66 14.49
N GLY A 223 -4.71 -15.48 14.09
CA GLY A 223 -5.27 -14.41 14.93
C GLY A 223 -6.79 -14.37 14.91
N SER A 224 -7.32 -13.14 14.95
CA SER A 224 -8.74 -12.83 14.92
C SER A 224 -9.14 -11.98 13.70
N GLY A 225 -8.18 -11.58 12.89
CA GLY A 225 -8.44 -10.91 11.61
C GLY A 225 -8.74 -11.92 10.52
N ASP A 226 -9.28 -11.44 9.41
CA ASP A 226 -9.83 -12.25 8.34
C ASP A 226 -8.97 -12.20 7.06
N ILE A 227 -9.19 -13.17 6.18
CA ILE A 227 -8.65 -13.18 4.82
C ILE A 227 -9.81 -13.30 3.86
N ASP A 228 -10.04 -12.28 3.01
CA ASP A 228 -11.00 -12.33 1.90
C ASP A 228 -10.24 -12.31 0.56
N VAL A 229 -10.34 -13.40 -0.21
CA VAL A 229 -9.67 -13.52 -1.50
C VAL A 229 -10.62 -14.08 -2.53
N SER A 230 -10.74 -13.39 -3.67
CA SER A 230 -11.56 -13.83 -4.79
C SER A 230 -10.72 -14.01 -6.05
N GLY A 231 -11.12 -14.85 -6.99
CA GLY A 231 -10.40 -15.07 -8.27
C GLY A 231 -10.14 -16.53 -8.58
N TYR A 232 -8.91 -16.87 -8.98
CA TYR A 232 -8.49 -18.22 -9.31
C TYR A 232 -7.12 -18.57 -8.72
N ALA A 233 -6.95 -19.81 -8.29
CA ALA A 233 -5.66 -20.40 -7.95
C ALA A 233 -5.64 -21.90 -8.30
N SER A 234 -4.55 -22.40 -8.91
CA SER A 234 -4.46 -23.83 -9.24
C SER A 234 -4.50 -24.70 -7.99
N ASN A 235 -3.72 -24.37 -6.97
CA ASN A 235 -3.71 -25.12 -5.71
C ASN A 235 -3.94 -24.18 -4.54
N VAL A 236 -4.79 -24.61 -3.60
CA VAL A 236 -5.13 -23.82 -2.42
C VAL A 236 -4.84 -24.61 -1.15
N ILE A 237 -4.15 -23.97 -0.22
CA ILE A 237 -3.92 -24.48 1.13
C ILE A 237 -4.45 -23.45 2.13
N ALA A 238 -5.58 -23.75 2.76
CA ALA A 238 -6.23 -22.85 3.71
C ALA A 238 -6.15 -23.41 5.14
N ARG A 239 -5.68 -22.58 6.08
CA ARG A 239 -5.54 -22.97 7.48
C ARG A 239 -6.11 -21.91 8.41
N VAL A 240 -7.03 -22.30 9.28
CA VAL A 240 -7.55 -21.46 10.35
C VAL A 240 -7.20 -22.09 11.70
N GLY A 241 -6.35 -21.43 12.47
CA GLY A 241 -5.97 -21.80 13.82
C GLY A 241 -6.42 -20.80 14.89
N GLY A 242 -6.99 -19.67 14.47
CA GLY A 242 -7.51 -18.58 15.29
C GLY A 242 -9.02 -18.52 15.35
N SER A 243 -9.55 -17.30 15.45
CA SER A 243 -10.99 -17.00 15.50
C SER A 243 -11.49 -16.24 14.26
N GLY A 244 -10.59 -15.76 13.43
CA GLY A 244 -10.93 -15.08 12.17
C GLY A 244 -11.15 -16.10 11.05
N ASP A 245 -11.74 -15.66 9.97
CA ASP A 245 -12.24 -16.48 8.87
C ASP A 245 -11.37 -16.37 7.62
N ILE A 246 -11.50 -17.36 6.73
CA ILE A 246 -11.00 -17.27 5.35
C ILE A 246 -12.19 -17.38 4.43
N SER A 247 -12.43 -16.36 3.60
CA SER A 247 -13.60 -16.23 2.75
C SER A 247 -13.29 -15.69 1.35
N GLY A 248 -14.32 -15.58 0.51
CA GLY A 248 -14.25 -15.00 -0.82
C GLY A 248 -14.84 -15.90 -1.91
N ARG A 249 -14.73 -15.44 -3.17
CA ARG A 249 -15.21 -16.17 -4.34
C ARG A 249 -14.05 -16.75 -5.13
N LEU A 250 -13.40 -17.78 -4.56
CA LEU A 250 -12.22 -18.39 -5.14
C LEU A 250 -12.58 -19.64 -5.98
N LYS A 251 -12.08 -19.72 -7.21
CA LYS A 251 -12.09 -20.92 -8.03
C LYS A 251 -10.73 -21.60 -7.91
N TYR A 252 -10.70 -22.93 -7.91
CA TYR A 252 -9.48 -23.70 -7.76
C TYR A 252 -9.58 -25.07 -8.40
N ASP A 253 -8.43 -25.67 -8.74
CA ASP A 253 -8.36 -27.07 -9.20
C ASP A 253 -8.23 -28.02 -8.01
N ASN A 254 -7.39 -27.67 -7.02
CA ASN A 254 -7.18 -28.46 -5.83
C ASN A 254 -7.25 -27.59 -4.56
N ILE A 255 -7.85 -28.11 -3.50
CA ILE A 255 -7.89 -27.43 -2.21
C ILE A 255 -7.62 -28.37 -1.04
N SER A 256 -6.82 -27.90 -0.08
CA SER A 256 -6.61 -28.53 1.22
C SER A 256 -7.01 -27.56 2.32
N LYS A 257 -8.00 -27.90 3.13
CA LYS A 257 -8.48 -27.10 4.25
C LYS A 257 -8.12 -27.75 5.58
N SER A 258 -7.65 -26.96 6.54
CA SER A 258 -7.38 -27.39 7.89
C SER A 258 -7.85 -26.36 8.91
N ARG A 259 -8.65 -26.78 9.88
CA ARG A 259 -9.20 -25.94 10.92
C ARG A 259 -8.94 -26.52 12.29
N SER A 260 -8.38 -25.70 13.19
CA SER A 260 -8.17 -26.04 14.61
C SER A 260 -8.68 -24.96 15.56
N GLY A 261 -9.06 -23.78 15.02
CA GLY A 261 -9.66 -22.64 15.74
C GLY A 261 -11.17 -22.62 15.67
N SER A 262 -11.75 -21.45 15.98
CA SER A 262 -13.20 -21.18 15.97
C SER A 262 -13.68 -20.56 14.66
N GLY A 263 -12.80 -20.02 13.85
CA GLY A 263 -13.13 -19.42 12.56
C GLY A 263 -13.43 -20.45 11.47
N ASP A 264 -13.98 -20.02 10.37
CA ASP A 264 -14.43 -20.83 9.25
C ASP A 264 -13.59 -20.65 7.97
N ILE A 265 -13.75 -21.57 7.01
CA ILE A 265 -13.13 -21.52 5.69
C ILE A 265 -14.23 -21.70 4.64
N ASP A 266 -14.63 -20.59 4.01
CA ASP A 266 -15.72 -20.49 3.04
C ASP A 266 -15.20 -20.23 1.62
N TRP A 267 -14.51 -21.22 1.02
CA TRP A 267 -14.05 -21.25 -0.37
C TRP A 267 -14.54 -22.47 -1.11
#